data_60e6071837572ab445109c41307ac5c3
#
_entry.id   60e6071837572ab445109c41307ac5c3
#
_cell.length_a   1.000
_cell.length_b   1.000
_cell.length_c   1.000
_cell.angle_alpha   90.00
_cell.angle_beta   90.00
_cell.angle_gamma   90.00
#
_symmetry.space_group_name_H-M   'P 1'
#
loop_
_entity.id
_entity.type
_entity.pdbx_description
1 polymer ?
#
loop_
_entity_poly.entity_id
_entity_poly.type
_entity_poly.pdbx_seq_one_letter_code
_entity_poly.pdbx_strand_id
1 'polypeptide(L)'
;MKHAFKSALLAGALALALPLGASAADVSLLNVSYDPTRELYVDFNKAFAAHWKAKTGDTVTIKQSHGGAGKQARAVIDGLQADVVTLALAYDIDEIHAKAKLIPRDWQARLPNNSSPYTSTIVLLVRKGNPKKIKDWDDLAKPGVSVITPNPKTSGGARWNYLAAWGYELKRNGGDQKKAQEFVRKIYANVPVLDSGARGSTTTFVERGIGDVFISWENEAFLSINELGADKFEIVVPSVSILAEPPVTLVDKVADKRKTRTVAQAYLEYLYSDEGQDIAGKHYYRPTNPKYVEKYAQQFPKVNLFKIDELFGGWQKAQKEHFADGGTFDQIYSKK
;
A
#
# COMPACT_ATOMS: atom_id res chain seq x y z
N MET A 1 -16.53 -70.99 65.17
CA MET A 1 -17.09 -69.66 65.13
C MET A 1 -15.94 -68.67 65.21
N LYS A 2 -15.43 -68.18 64.11
CA LYS A 2 -14.44 -67.08 64.11
C LYS A 2 -14.64 -66.27 62.82
N HIS A 3 -15.17 -65.08 62.95
CA HIS A 3 -15.33 -64.12 61.88
C HIS A 3 -14.02 -63.38 61.69
N ALA A 4 -13.54 -63.46 60.46
CA ALA A 4 -12.38 -62.66 59.99
C ALA A 4 -12.87 -61.46 59.23
N PHE A 5 -12.59 -60.25 59.71
CA PHE A 5 -12.79 -58.96 59.02
C PHE A 5 -11.67 -58.76 58.03
N LYS A 6 -12.03 -58.61 56.77
CA LYS A 6 -11.12 -58.15 55.74
C LYS A 6 -11.30 -56.64 55.54
N SER A 7 -10.31 -55.85 55.94
CA SER A 7 -10.22 -54.44 55.65
C SER A 7 -9.68 -54.24 54.24
N ALA A 8 -10.48 -53.65 53.37
CA ALA A 8 -10.03 -53.22 52.01
C ALA A 8 -9.47 -51.78 52.11
N LEU A 9 -8.18 -51.64 51.82
CA LEU A 9 -7.56 -50.33 51.60
C LEU A 9 -7.91 -49.85 50.18
N LEU A 10 -8.69 -48.76 50.09
CA LEU A 10 -8.86 -48.00 48.85
C LEU A 10 -7.66 -47.04 48.71
N ALA A 11 -6.74 -47.36 47.78
CA ALA A 11 -5.69 -46.44 47.38
C ALA A 11 -6.27 -45.48 46.29
N GLY A 12 -6.59 -44.26 46.73
CA GLY A 12 -7.00 -43.20 45.79
C GLY A 12 -5.80 -42.70 44.98
N ALA A 13 -5.76 -43.03 43.69
CA ALA A 13 -4.80 -42.42 42.76
C ALA A 13 -5.25 -41.02 42.43
N LEU A 14 -4.60 -40.03 43.04
CA LEU A 14 -4.73 -38.61 42.68
C LEU A 14 -3.95 -38.40 41.37
N ALA A 15 -4.64 -38.43 40.23
CA ALA A 15 -4.04 -38.04 38.94
C ALA A 15 -3.80 -36.52 38.95
N LEU A 16 -2.57 -36.10 39.20
CA LEU A 16 -2.13 -34.76 38.96
C LEU A 16 -2.19 -34.52 37.41
N ALA A 17 -3.25 -33.83 36.99
CA ALA A 17 -3.29 -33.26 35.64
C ALA A 17 -2.25 -32.11 35.61
N LEU A 18 -1.05 -32.43 35.15
CA LEU A 18 -0.09 -31.39 34.79
C LEU A 18 -0.70 -30.59 33.63
N PRO A 19 -0.76 -29.25 33.72
CA PRO A 19 -1.15 -28.46 32.58
C PRO A 19 -0.10 -28.74 31.48
N LEU A 20 -0.54 -29.29 30.35
CA LEU A 20 0.26 -29.30 29.14
C LEU A 20 0.52 -27.83 28.83
N GLY A 21 1.67 -27.33 29.24
CA GLY A 21 2.14 -26.00 28.84
C GLY A 21 2.12 -25.97 27.32
N ALA A 22 1.26 -25.14 26.74
CA ALA A 22 1.29 -24.88 25.31
C ALA A 22 2.70 -24.41 24.99
N SER A 23 3.44 -25.20 24.20
CA SER A 23 4.76 -24.81 23.71
C SER A 23 4.57 -23.57 22.83
N ALA A 24 5.35 -22.53 23.12
CA ALA A 24 5.38 -21.33 22.29
C ALA A 24 5.70 -21.74 20.83
N ALA A 25 4.89 -21.28 19.90
CA ALA A 25 5.09 -21.55 18.49
C ALA A 25 5.98 -20.49 17.85
N ASP A 26 6.77 -20.93 16.85
CA ASP A 26 7.49 -20.05 15.94
C ASP A 26 6.73 -19.99 14.61
N VAL A 27 6.19 -18.82 14.28
CA VAL A 27 5.39 -18.59 13.08
C VAL A 27 6.12 -17.64 12.14
N SER A 28 6.12 -17.95 10.84
CA SER A 28 6.65 -17.06 9.80
C SER A 28 5.53 -16.62 8.87
N LEU A 29 5.35 -15.31 8.71
CA LEU A 29 4.46 -14.70 7.74
C LEU A 29 5.25 -14.10 6.57
N LEU A 30 4.65 -14.09 5.37
CA LEU A 30 5.09 -13.28 4.25
C LEU A 30 4.04 -12.21 3.94
N ASN A 31 4.44 -10.94 4.08
CA ASN A 31 3.69 -9.80 3.59
C ASN A 31 4.23 -9.36 2.23
N VAL A 32 3.40 -9.39 1.21
CA VAL A 32 3.71 -8.90 -0.13
C VAL A 32 3.09 -7.53 -0.30
N SER A 33 3.96 -6.51 -0.39
CA SER A 33 3.59 -5.09 -0.37
C SER A 33 4.08 -4.34 -1.59
N TYR A 34 3.68 -3.08 -1.72
CA TYR A 34 4.19 -2.17 -2.74
C TYR A 34 5.34 -1.29 -2.21
N ASP A 35 6.09 -0.67 -3.11
CA ASP A 35 7.37 -0.04 -2.82
C ASP A 35 7.38 0.98 -1.66
N PRO A 36 6.45 1.96 -1.58
CA PRO A 36 6.53 3.03 -0.60
C PRO A 36 6.42 2.60 0.87
N THR A 37 5.94 1.38 1.15
CA THR A 37 5.68 0.91 2.52
C THR A 37 6.89 0.31 3.23
N ARG A 38 8.07 0.35 2.64
CA ARG A 38 9.28 -0.31 3.18
C ARG A 38 9.57 0.08 4.62
N GLU A 39 9.68 1.35 4.88
CA GLU A 39 10.02 1.91 6.19
C GLU A 39 8.89 1.69 7.20
N LEU A 40 7.64 1.89 6.77
CA LEU A 40 6.45 1.62 7.60
C LEU A 40 6.45 0.19 8.12
N TYR A 41 6.64 -0.79 7.25
CA TYR A 41 6.58 -2.19 7.65
C TYR A 41 7.81 -2.67 8.44
N VAL A 42 8.95 -1.99 8.39
CA VAL A 42 10.05 -2.26 9.32
C VAL A 42 9.59 -2.02 10.77
N ASP A 43 9.03 -0.87 11.04
CA ASP A 43 8.58 -0.51 12.39
C ASP A 43 7.30 -1.25 12.78
N PHE A 44 6.34 -1.38 11.87
CA PHE A 44 5.09 -2.09 12.12
C PHE A 44 5.33 -3.57 12.46
N ASN A 45 6.18 -4.25 11.70
CA ASN A 45 6.48 -5.66 11.93
C ASN A 45 7.14 -5.89 13.28
N LYS A 46 8.05 -4.99 13.69
CA LYS A 46 8.66 -5.02 15.01
C LYS A 46 7.63 -4.85 16.13
N ALA A 47 6.76 -3.87 15.98
CA ALA A 47 5.69 -3.60 16.96
C ALA A 47 4.70 -4.77 17.05
N PHE A 48 4.24 -5.29 15.90
CA PHE A 48 3.35 -6.44 15.89
C PHE A 48 3.98 -7.69 16.51
N ALA A 49 5.23 -8.00 16.19
CA ALA A 49 5.93 -9.15 16.75
C ALA A 49 6.02 -9.07 18.28
N ALA A 50 6.32 -7.89 18.82
CA ALA A 50 6.35 -7.65 20.26
C ALA A 50 4.95 -7.80 20.89
N HIS A 51 3.92 -7.22 20.27
CA HIS A 51 2.53 -7.34 20.69
C HIS A 51 2.06 -8.80 20.71
N TRP A 52 2.31 -9.54 19.64
CA TRP A 52 1.92 -10.94 19.52
C TRP A 52 2.61 -11.82 20.56
N LYS A 53 3.91 -11.61 20.79
CA LYS A 53 4.67 -12.30 21.83
C LYS A 53 4.11 -12.04 23.22
N ALA A 54 3.80 -10.79 23.53
CA ALA A 54 3.22 -10.43 24.84
C ALA A 54 1.82 -11.05 25.03
N LYS A 55 1.01 -11.12 23.96
CA LYS A 55 -0.37 -11.61 24.00
C LYS A 55 -0.46 -13.14 24.03
N THR A 56 0.39 -13.85 23.31
CA THR A 56 0.24 -15.30 23.07
C THR A 56 1.41 -16.14 23.56
N GLY A 57 2.57 -15.54 23.80
CA GLY A 57 3.82 -16.25 24.04
C GLY A 57 4.52 -16.73 22.76
N ASP A 58 3.87 -16.68 21.60
CA ASP A 58 4.41 -17.13 20.33
C ASP A 58 5.37 -16.10 19.72
N THR A 59 6.38 -16.59 19.00
CA THR A 59 7.28 -15.76 18.21
C THR A 59 6.79 -15.69 16.78
N VAL A 60 6.66 -14.48 16.23
CA VAL A 60 6.32 -14.29 14.82
C VAL A 60 7.46 -13.55 14.10
N THR A 61 7.86 -14.08 12.94
CA THR A 61 8.80 -13.44 12.02
C THR A 61 8.04 -13.04 10.77
N ILE A 62 8.04 -11.75 10.44
CA ILE A 62 7.38 -11.25 9.24
C ILE A 62 8.42 -10.97 8.16
N LYS A 63 8.35 -11.74 7.08
CA LYS A 63 9.14 -11.52 5.86
C LYS A 63 8.42 -10.55 4.97
N GLN A 64 9.17 -9.70 4.27
CA GLN A 64 8.66 -8.67 3.38
C GLN A 64 9.11 -8.90 1.94
N SER A 65 8.17 -8.68 1.01
CA SER A 65 8.47 -8.49 -0.41
C SER A 65 7.92 -7.12 -0.83
N HIS A 66 8.75 -6.30 -1.46
CA HIS A 66 8.37 -4.97 -1.94
C HIS A 66 8.69 -4.82 -3.43
N GLY A 67 7.84 -4.10 -4.14
CA GLY A 67 8.00 -3.82 -5.56
C GLY A 67 6.79 -3.05 -6.11
N GLY A 68 6.73 -2.87 -7.41
CA GLY A 68 5.53 -2.31 -8.05
C GLY A 68 4.30 -3.20 -7.77
N ALA A 69 3.18 -2.60 -7.36
CA ALA A 69 2.01 -3.34 -6.87
C ALA A 69 1.46 -4.36 -7.88
N GLY A 70 1.37 -3.99 -9.17
CA GLY A 70 0.93 -4.92 -10.21
C GLY A 70 1.91 -6.07 -10.43
N LYS A 71 3.23 -5.82 -10.30
CA LYS A 71 4.25 -6.87 -10.34
C LYS A 71 4.13 -7.82 -9.14
N GLN A 72 3.87 -7.28 -7.95
CA GLN A 72 3.69 -8.04 -6.72
C GLN A 72 2.42 -8.92 -6.78
N ALA A 73 1.30 -8.38 -7.26
CA ALA A 73 0.07 -9.16 -7.47
C ALA A 73 0.32 -10.33 -8.44
N ARG A 74 1.03 -10.10 -9.52
CA ARG A 74 1.39 -11.15 -10.48
C ARG A 74 2.26 -12.24 -9.84
N ALA A 75 3.23 -11.88 -9.02
CA ALA A 75 4.06 -12.86 -8.31
C ALA A 75 3.21 -13.77 -7.40
N VAL A 76 2.20 -13.22 -6.72
CA VAL A 76 1.26 -14.01 -5.90
C VAL A 76 0.40 -14.92 -6.77
N ILE A 77 -0.11 -14.43 -7.90
CA ILE A 77 -0.86 -15.24 -8.89
C ILE A 77 0.00 -16.40 -9.40
N ASP A 78 1.27 -16.15 -9.65
CA ASP A 78 2.25 -17.12 -10.17
C ASP A 78 2.80 -18.07 -9.08
N GLY A 79 2.34 -17.95 -7.83
CA GLY A 79 2.62 -18.93 -6.79
C GLY A 79 3.46 -18.47 -5.60
N LEU A 80 3.82 -17.17 -5.51
CA LEU A 80 4.47 -16.65 -4.31
C LEU A 80 3.53 -16.80 -3.11
N GLN A 81 4.01 -17.52 -2.08
CA GLN A 81 3.20 -17.93 -0.92
C GLN A 81 3.07 -16.79 0.09
N ALA A 82 2.32 -15.75 -0.29
CA ALA A 82 1.99 -14.63 0.59
C ALA A 82 0.89 -15.01 1.57
N ASP A 83 1.09 -14.72 2.86
CA ASP A 83 0.04 -14.84 3.88
C ASP A 83 -0.91 -13.65 3.83
N VAL A 84 -0.36 -12.48 3.59
CA VAL A 84 -1.09 -11.22 3.41
C VAL A 84 -0.54 -10.43 2.23
N VAL A 85 -1.41 -9.65 1.61
CA VAL A 85 -1.04 -8.64 0.61
C VAL A 85 -1.46 -7.26 1.12
N THR A 86 -0.58 -6.29 0.95
CA THR A 86 -0.78 -4.89 1.34
C THR A 86 -0.38 -4.02 0.16
N LEU A 87 -1.28 -3.95 -0.83
CA LEU A 87 -0.98 -3.40 -2.15
C LEU A 87 -1.46 -1.95 -2.33
N ALA A 88 -1.10 -1.34 -3.45
CA ALA A 88 -1.34 0.07 -3.69
C ALA A 88 -2.79 0.41 -4.06
N LEU A 89 -3.55 -0.55 -4.59
CA LEU A 89 -4.90 -0.33 -5.10
C LEU A 89 -5.70 -1.64 -5.20
N ALA A 90 -7.02 -1.53 -5.13
CA ALA A 90 -7.92 -2.67 -5.02
C ALA A 90 -7.88 -3.60 -6.24
N TYR A 91 -7.71 -3.06 -7.45
CA TYR A 91 -7.70 -3.87 -8.66
C TYR A 91 -6.63 -4.97 -8.64
N ASP A 92 -5.44 -4.67 -8.10
CA ASP A 92 -4.35 -5.66 -8.04
C ASP A 92 -4.72 -6.86 -7.15
N ILE A 93 -5.50 -6.64 -6.09
CA ILE A 93 -6.03 -7.71 -5.23
C ILE A 93 -7.18 -8.45 -5.93
N ASP A 94 -8.05 -7.72 -6.62
CA ASP A 94 -9.13 -8.32 -7.45
C ASP A 94 -8.55 -9.29 -8.49
N GLU A 95 -7.41 -8.97 -9.09
CA GLU A 95 -6.72 -9.86 -10.04
C GLU A 95 -6.27 -11.17 -9.39
N ILE A 96 -5.81 -11.14 -8.13
CA ILE A 96 -5.46 -12.36 -7.39
C ILE A 96 -6.70 -13.24 -7.21
N HIS A 97 -7.87 -12.65 -6.89
CA HIS A 97 -9.13 -13.38 -6.87
C HIS A 97 -9.48 -13.94 -8.25
N ALA A 98 -9.49 -13.07 -9.26
CA ALA A 98 -9.97 -13.44 -10.60
C ALA A 98 -9.15 -14.54 -11.25
N LYS A 99 -7.82 -14.48 -11.16
CA LYS A 99 -6.90 -15.37 -11.87
C LYS A 99 -6.47 -16.59 -11.07
N ALA A 100 -6.29 -16.47 -9.75
CA ALA A 100 -5.74 -17.54 -8.92
C ALA A 100 -6.74 -18.12 -7.90
N LYS A 101 -7.88 -17.46 -7.65
CA LYS A 101 -8.88 -17.89 -6.66
C LYS A 101 -8.31 -18.09 -5.24
N LEU A 102 -7.28 -17.35 -4.90
CA LEU A 102 -6.61 -17.45 -3.59
C LEU A 102 -7.31 -16.64 -2.50
N ILE A 103 -8.10 -15.65 -2.89
CA ILE A 103 -8.80 -14.68 -2.05
C ILE A 103 -10.28 -14.71 -2.45
N PRO A 104 -11.27 -14.57 -1.51
CA PRO A 104 -12.67 -14.51 -1.87
C PRO A 104 -13.01 -13.19 -2.57
N ARG A 105 -14.13 -13.16 -3.30
CA ARG A 105 -14.56 -11.99 -4.08
C ARG A 105 -14.86 -10.75 -3.21
N ASP A 106 -15.40 -10.98 -2.04
CA ASP A 106 -15.83 -9.94 -1.07
C ASP A 106 -14.73 -9.53 -0.09
N TRP A 107 -13.48 -9.78 -0.42
CA TRP A 107 -12.31 -9.54 0.43
C TRP A 107 -12.26 -8.12 0.99
N GLN A 108 -12.68 -7.12 0.20
CA GLN A 108 -12.57 -5.71 0.57
C GLN A 108 -13.55 -5.30 1.69
N ALA A 109 -14.64 -6.03 1.89
CA ALA A 109 -15.61 -5.79 2.94
C ALA A 109 -15.19 -6.30 4.32
N ARG A 110 -14.09 -7.04 4.42
CA ARG A 110 -13.70 -7.76 5.65
C ARG A 110 -13.06 -6.88 6.73
N LEU A 111 -12.47 -5.77 6.36
CA LEU A 111 -11.81 -4.84 7.27
C LEU A 111 -12.38 -3.43 7.11
N PRO A 112 -12.25 -2.56 8.13
CA PRO A 112 -12.78 -1.20 8.06
C PRO A 112 -12.25 -0.37 6.88
N ASN A 113 -13.03 0.62 6.47
CA ASN A 113 -12.66 1.56 5.40
C ASN A 113 -12.31 0.86 4.07
N ASN A 114 -13.14 -0.12 3.65
CA ASN A 114 -12.87 -0.94 2.47
C ASN A 114 -11.49 -1.60 2.52
N SER A 115 -11.11 -2.10 3.69
CA SER A 115 -9.80 -2.73 3.95
C SER A 115 -8.60 -1.82 3.76
N SER A 116 -8.77 -0.50 3.90
CA SER A 116 -7.70 0.50 3.79
C SER A 116 -7.39 1.10 5.17
N PRO A 117 -6.33 0.65 5.86
CA PRO A 117 -6.01 1.11 7.21
C PRO A 117 -5.42 2.52 7.25
N TYR A 118 -4.93 3.01 6.16
CA TYR A 118 -4.39 4.35 5.95
C TYR A 118 -4.67 4.81 4.53
N THR A 119 -4.55 6.11 4.30
CA THR A 119 -4.67 6.71 2.97
C THR A 119 -3.41 7.50 2.61
N SER A 120 -3.32 7.92 1.38
CA SER A 120 -2.29 8.81 0.86
C SER A 120 -2.84 9.64 -0.29
N THR A 121 -2.00 10.42 -0.91
CA THR A 121 -2.31 11.13 -2.14
C THR A 121 -1.06 11.31 -2.98
N ILE A 122 -1.22 11.96 -4.12
CA ILE A 122 -0.14 12.27 -5.05
C ILE A 122 0.19 13.76 -4.97
N VAL A 123 1.46 14.05 -4.83
CA VAL A 123 2.03 15.39 -4.79
C VAL A 123 3.15 15.52 -5.82
N LEU A 124 3.68 16.72 -5.99
CA LEU A 124 4.78 17.00 -6.90
C LEU A 124 6.04 17.32 -6.09
N LEU A 125 7.11 16.57 -6.30
CA LEU A 125 8.40 16.84 -5.68
C LEU A 125 9.30 17.55 -6.70
N VAL A 126 9.84 18.70 -6.33
CA VAL A 126 10.69 19.51 -7.20
C VAL A 126 12.06 19.76 -6.56
N ARG A 127 13.02 20.18 -7.35
CA ARG A 127 14.35 20.60 -6.88
C ARG A 127 14.21 21.85 -6.00
N LYS A 128 15.12 22.02 -5.05
CA LYS A 128 15.16 23.19 -4.16
C LYS A 128 15.12 24.49 -4.95
N GLY A 129 14.30 25.44 -4.50
CA GLY A 129 14.08 26.72 -5.18
C GLY A 129 13.19 26.63 -6.41
N ASN A 130 12.66 25.44 -6.72
CA ASN A 130 11.73 25.21 -7.83
C ASN A 130 12.13 25.90 -9.15
N PRO A 131 13.26 25.53 -9.76
CA PRO A 131 13.82 26.25 -10.93
C PRO A 131 12.88 26.30 -12.12
N LYS A 132 12.02 25.30 -12.28
CA LYS A 132 11.03 25.22 -13.37
C LYS A 132 9.70 25.90 -13.05
N LYS A 133 9.59 26.50 -11.83
CA LYS A 133 8.37 27.21 -11.38
C LYS A 133 7.11 26.37 -11.48
N ILE A 134 7.22 25.09 -11.13
CA ILE A 134 6.09 24.15 -11.10
C ILE A 134 5.13 24.58 -9.98
N LYS A 135 3.88 24.80 -10.30
CA LYS A 135 2.83 25.18 -9.36
C LYS A 135 1.68 24.17 -9.32
N ASP A 136 1.40 23.54 -10.44
CA ASP A 136 0.28 22.61 -10.58
C ASP A 136 0.53 21.63 -11.76
N TRP A 137 -0.41 20.74 -12.00
CA TRP A 137 -0.35 19.69 -13.01
C TRP A 137 -0.09 20.21 -14.44
N ASP A 138 -0.65 21.37 -14.80
CA ASP A 138 -0.49 21.94 -16.13
C ASP A 138 0.95 22.35 -16.44
N ASP A 139 1.75 22.63 -15.44
CA ASP A 139 3.17 22.92 -15.61
C ASP A 139 3.97 21.69 -16.10
N LEU A 140 3.48 20.48 -15.80
CA LEU A 140 4.12 19.23 -16.22
C LEU A 140 3.97 18.94 -17.71
N ALA A 141 2.96 19.54 -18.34
CA ALA A 141 2.71 19.41 -19.77
C ALA A 141 3.52 20.41 -20.63
N LYS A 142 4.22 21.35 -20.01
CA LYS A 142 5.02 22.37 -20.71
C LYS A 142 6.26 21.75 -21.36
N PRO A 143 6.63 22.17 -22.57
CA PRO A 143 7.90 21.77 -23.18
C PRO A 143 9.09 22.12 -22.27
N GLY A 144 10.09 21.23 -22.23
CA GLY A 144 11.33 21.45 -21.47
C GLY A 144 11.22 21.17 -19.97
N VAL A 145 10.10 20.61 -19.49
CA VAL A 145 9.94 20.08 -18.14
C VAL A 145 10.13 18.56 -18.17
N SER A 146 11.14 18.06 -17.48
CA SER A 146 11.41 16.61 -17.38
C SER A 146 10.67 16.02 -16.19
N VAL A 147 9.75 15.09 -16.46
CA VAL A 147 8.84 14.50 -15.47
C VAL A 147 9.26 13.08 -15.15
N ILE A 148 9.36 12.75 -13.87
CA ILE A 148 9.60 11.39 -13.39
C ILE A 148 8.31 10.79 -12.83
N THR A 149 7.97 9.60 -13.30
CA THR A 149 6.85 8.77 -12.84
C THR A 149 7.12 7.32 -13.22
N PRO A 150 6.71 6.33 -12.42
CA PRO A 150 6.92 4.93 -12.78
C PRO A 150 5.95 4.44 -13.86
N ASN A 151 6.12 3.19 -14.27
CA ASN A 151 5.33 2.57 -15.32
C ASN A 151 3.97 2.06 -14.80
N PRO A 152 2.84 2.53 -15.34
CA PRO A 152 1.50 2.06 -14.93
C PRO A 152 1.24 0.56 -15.17
N LYS A 153 2.00 -0.07 -16.06
CA LYS A 153 1.88 -1.52 -16.31
C LYS A 153 2.41 -2.38 -15.16
N THR A 154 3.25 -1.83 -14.30
CA THR A 154 3.90 -2.57 -13.18
C THR A 154 3.69 -1.93 -11.82
N SER A 155 3.47 -0.63 -11.77
CA SER A 155 3.36 0.17 -10.55
C SER A 155 1.94 0.65 -10.30
N GLY A 156 1.41 0.34 -9.12
CA GLY A 156 0.13 0.91 -8.67
C GLY A 156 0.22 2.41 -8.42
N GLY A 157 1.35 2.89 -7.91
CA GLY A 157 1.61 4.33 -7.75
C GLY A 157 1.54 5.09 -9.05
N ALA A 158 2.07 4.51 -10.13
CA ALA A 158 1.98 5.10 -11.45
C ALA A 158 0.54 5.25 -11.96
N ARG A 159 -0.32 4.30 -11.63
CA ARG A 159 -1.76 4.40 -11.97
C ARG A 159 -2.44 5.52 -11.19
N TRP A 160 -2.14 5.68 -9.91
CA TRP A 160 -2.60 6.83 -9.14
C TRP A 160 -2.08 8.16 -9.71
N ASN A 161 -0.80 8.24 -10.09
CA ASN A 161 -0.20 9.44 -10.71
C ASN A 161 -0.92 9.84 -11.99
N TYR A 162 -1.13 8.87 -12.87
CA TYR A 162 -1.83 9.06 -14.14
C TYR A 162 -3.27 9.54 -13.94
N LEU A 163 -4.01 8.90 -13.03
CA LEU A 163 -5.41 9.25 -12.76
C LEU A 163 -5.54 10.59 -12.04
N ALA A 164 -4.58 10.97 -11.20
CA ALA A 164 -4.55 12.29 -10.57
C ALA A 164 -4.43 13.41 -11.63
N ALA A 165 -3.51 13.25 -12.57
CA ALA A 165 -3.34 14.20 -13.68
C ALA A 165 -4.57 14.23 -14.61
N TRP A 166 -5.12 13.08 -14.93
CA TRP A 166 -6.33 12.97 -15.75
C TRP A 166 -7.53 13.64 -15.09
N GLY A 167 -7.74 13.38 -13.80
CA GLY A 167 -8.84 13.97 -13.03
C GLY A 167 -8.72 15.49 -12.86
N TYR A 168 -7.51 16.00 -12.73
CA TYR A 168 -7.26 17.45 -12.73
C TYR A 168 -7.81 18.09 -14.02
N GLU A 169 -7.48 17.53 -15.17
CA GLU A 169 -7.92 18.08 -16.46
C GLU A 169 -9.43 17.91 -16.66
N LEU A 170 -10.01 16.78 -16.25
CA LEU A 170 -11.47 16.60 -16.30
C LEU A 170 -12.21 17.70 -15.53
N LYS A 171 -11.73 18.03 -14.33
CA LYS A 171 -12.36 19.07 -13.48
C LYS A 171 -12.25 20.47 -14.12
N ARG A 172 -11.17 20.76 -14.82
CA ARG A 172 -10.97 22.05 -15.50
C ARG A 172 -11.84 22.22 -16.75
N ASN A 173 -12.13 21.13 -17.45
CA ASN A 173 -12.74 21.15 -18.79
C ASN A 173 -14.15 20.51 -18.83
N GLY A 174 -14.87 20.50 -17.70
CA GLY A 174 -16.26 20.02 -17.68
C GLY A 174 -16.41 18.55 -18.07
N GLY A 175 -15.40 17.71 -17.77
CA GLY A 175 -15.44 16.28 -18.02
C GLY A 175 -15.03 15.84 -19.44
N ASP A 176 -14.38 16.70 -20.20
CA ASP A 176 -13.92 16.38 -21.58
C ASP A 176 -12.78 15.35 -21.57
N GLN A 177 -13.09 14.11 -21.90
CA GLN A 177 -12.16 12.99 -21.92
C GLN A 177 -11.06 13.14 -22.98
N LYS A 178 -11.35 13.76 -24.12
CA LYS A 178 -10.36 13.96 -25.19
C LYS A 178 -9.30 14.98 -24.75
N LYS A 179 -9.72 16.05 -24.10
CA LYS A 179 -8.80 17.03 -23.51
C LYS A 179 -7.93 16.41 -22.43
N ALA A 180 -8.51 15.58 -21.57
CA ALA A 180 -7.76 14.87 -20.53
C ALA A 180 -6.73 13.90 -21.13
N GLN A 181 -7.08 13.17 -22.18
CA GLN A 181 -6.16 12.28 -22.88
C GLN A 181 -4.99 13.06 -23.52
N GLU A 182 -5.26 14.16 -24.19
CA GLU A 182 -4.24 15.01 -24.79
C GLU A 182 -3.33 15.64 -23.72
N PHE A 183 -3.90 16.08 -22.61
CA PHE A 183 -3.16 16.63 -21.49
C PHE A 183 -2.17 15.61 -20.88
N VAL A 184 -2.65 14.41 -20.56
CA VAL A 184 -1.82 13.33 -20.01
C VAL A 184 -0.77 12.87 -21.04
N ARG A 185 -1.13 12.83 -22.34
CA ARG A 185 -0.16 12.57 -23.40
C ARG A 185 1.00 13.56 -23.38
N LYS A 186 0.73 14.85 -23.19
CA LYS A 186 1.77 15.89 -23.09
C LYS A 186 2.67 15.68 -21.89
N ILE A 187 2.11 15.30 -20.75
CA ILE A 187 2.91 14.96 -19.55
C ILE A 187 3.84 13.79 -19.86
N TYR A 188 3.31 12.68 -20.41
CA TYR A 188 4.13 11.51 -20.74
C TYR A 188 5.12 11.73 -21.87
N ALA A 189 4.90 12.71 -22.73
CA ALA A 189 5.90 13.16 -23.71
C ALA A 189 7.16 13.72 -23.03
N ASN A 190 7.02 14.24 -21.82
CA ASN A 190 8.09 14.79 -20.98
C ASN A 190 8.75 13.76 -20.04
N VAL A 191 8.30 12.50 -20.07
CA VAL A 191 8.83 11.44 -19.20
C VAL A 191 9.98 10.72 -19.89
N PRO A 192 11.24 10.87 -19.42
CA PRO A 192 12.40 10.28 -20.09
C PRO A 192 12.57 8.79 -19.79
N VAL A 193 12.07 8.30 -18.66
CA VAL A 193 12.22 6.92 -18.21
C VAL A 193 11.02 6.49 -17.38
N LEU A 194 10.61 5.23 -17.56
CA LEU A 194 9.56 4.59 -16.76
C LEU A 194 10.17 3.51 -15.87
N ASP A 195 10.40 3.83 -14.61
CA ASP A 195 10.86 2.86 -13.62
C ASP A 195 9.76 1.83 -13.31
N SER A 196 10.14 0.64 -12.86
CA SER A 196 9.21 -0.46 -12.59
C SER A 196 8.29 -0.24 -11.37
N GLY A 197 8.66 0.69 -10.48
CA GLY A 197 7.92 0.99 -9.24
C GLY A 197 8.27 2.37 -8.68
N ALA A 198 7.50 2.80 -7.69
CA ALA A 198 7.63 4.13 -7.11
C ALA A 198 9.04 4.40 -6.52
N ARG A 199 9.62 3.44 -5.78
CA ARG A 199 10.96 3.59 -5.20
C ARG A 199 12.04 3.72 -6.29
N GLY A 200 11.90 3.03 -7.43
CA GLY A 200 12.77 3.22 -8.58
C GLY A 200 12.76 4.67 -9.08
N SER A 201 11.57 5.27 -9.17
CA SER A 201 11.43 6.68 -9.55
C SER A 201 11.98 7.63 -8.49
N THR A 202 11.82 7.34 -7.20
CA THR A 202 12.49 8.08 -6.12
C THR A 202 14.02 8.05 -6.31
N THR A 203 14.60 6.88 -6.52
CA THR A 203 16.05 6.74 -6.80
C THR A 203 16.47 7.51 -8.05
N THR A 204 15.71 7.42 -9.13
CA THR A 204 15.99 8.16 -10.38
C THR A 204 16.00 9.66 -10.14
N PHE A 205 15.01 10.19 -9.42
CA PHE A 205 14.90 11.62 -9.16
C PHE A 205 15.89 12.09 -8.08
N VAL A 206 15.91 11.45 -6.91
CA VAL A 206 16.66 11.90 -5.72
C VAL A 206 18.14 11.58 -5.84
N GLU A 207 18.49 10.34 -6.17
CA GLU A 207 19.89 9.90 -6.11
C GLU A 207 20.62 10.12 -7.43
N ARG A 208 19.96 9.85 -8.56
CA ARG A 208 20.57 10.01 -9.90
C ARG A 208 20.45 11.42 -10.45
N GLY A 209 19.66 12.28 -9.83
CA GLY A 209 19.49 13.68 -10.24
C GLY A 209 18.79 13.88 -11.58
N ILE A 210 17.99 12.91 -12.03
CA ILE A 210 17.28 12.95 -13.31
C ILE A 210 15.87 13.54 -13.10
N GLY A 211 15.46 14.45 -13.98
CA GLY A 211 14.14 15.08 -13.98
C GLY A 211 14.07 16.38 -13.20
N ASP A 212 13.08 17.19 -13.53
CA ASP A 212 12.77 18.48 -12.90
C ASP A 212 11.69 18.35 -11.84
N VAL A 213 10.74 17.44 -12.05
CA VAL A 213 9.61 17.17 -11.17
C VAL A 213 9.33 15.67 -11.10
N PHE A 214 9.05 15.20 -9.90
CA PHE A 214 8.65 13.82 -9.63
C PHE A 214 7.19 13.78 -9.17
N ILE A 215 6.34 13.10 -9.93
CA ILE A 215 4.97 12.81 -9.52
C ILE A 215 5.04 11.69 -8.48
N SER A 216 4.84 12.01 -7.23
CA SER A 216 5.21 11.17 -6.09
C SER A 216 4.03 10.88 -5.17
N TRP A 217 4.05 9.72 -4.55
CA TRP A 217 3.32 9.50 -3.32
C TRP A 217 3.71 10.55 -2.28
N GLU A 218 2.74 11.04 -1.51
CA GLU A 218 2.96 12.02 -0.45
C GLU A 218 4.02 11.53 0.57
N ASN A 219 3.93 10.27 1.01
CA ASN A 219 4.91 9.71 1.94
C ASN A 219 6.33 9.59 1.36
N GLU A 220 6.49 9.25 0.08
CA GLU A 220 7.79 9.24 -0.59
C GLU A 220 8.38 10.65 -0.71
N ALA A 221 7.55 11.65 -0.95
CA ALA A 221 7.98 13.03 -1.00
C ALA A 221 8.49 13.51 0.38
N PHE A 222 7.79 13.19 1.45
CA PHE A 222 8.25 13.48 2.81
C PHE A 222 9.52 12.72 3.17
N LEU A 223 9.62 11.44 2.81
CA LEU A 223 10.84 10.65 2.99
C LEU A 223 12.03 11.31 2.27
N SER A 224 11.82 11.75 1.03
CA SER A 224 12.85 12.41 0.24
C SER A 224 13.36 13.69 0.89
N ILE A 225 12.47 14.50 1.45
CA ILE A 225 12.83 15.75 2.13
C ILE A 225 13.51 15.50 3.47
N ASN A 226 12.97 14.57 4.26
CA ASN A 226 13.39 14.43 5.65
C ASN A 226 14.60 13.49 5.82
N GLU A 227 14.77 12.52 4.94
CA GLU A 227 15.74 11.45 5.13
C GLU A 227 16.75 11.28 3.99
N LEU A 228 16.31 11.47 2.73
CA LEU A 228 17.16 11.19 1.57
C LEU A 228 17.91 12.39 1.02
N GLY A 229 17.43 13.59 1.27
CA GLY A 229 18.01 14.81 0.71
C GLY A 229 17.44 16.08 1.31
N ALA A 230 17.59 16.23 2.63
CA ALA A 230 17.21 17.47 3.31
C ALA A 230 17.80 18.66 2.59
N ASP A 231 17.02 19.71 2.43
CA ASP A 231 17.39 20.96 1.74
C ASP A 231 17.63 20.86 0.22
N LYS A 232 17.37 19.70 -0.41
CA LYS A 232 17.55 19.53 -1.86
C LYS A 232 16.23 19.55 -2.64
N PHE A 233 15.10 19.39 -1.97
CA PHE A 233 13.78 19.24 -2.61
C PHE A 233 12.73 20.06 -1.90
N GLU A 234 11.63 20.32 -2.62
CA GLU A 234 10.42 20.95 -2.11
C GLU A 234 9.19 20.20 -2.59
N ILE A 235 8.16 20.13 -1.74
CA ILE A 235 6.86 19.59 -2.13
C ILE A 235 6.02 20.72 -2.68
N VAL A 236 5.50 20.52 -3.89
CA VAL A 236 4.44 21.35 -4.47
C VAL A 236 3.13 20.58 -4.32
N VAL A 237 2.21 21.16 -3.57
CA VAL A 237 0.87 20.59 -3.37
C VAL A 237 0.00 21.04 -4.54
N PRO A 238 -0.51 20.13 -5.38
CA PRO A 238 -1.34 20.51 -6.51
C PRO A 238 -2.71 21.02 -6.05
N SER A 239 -3.39 21.79 -6.90
CA SER A 239 -4.72 22.33 -6.62
C SER A 239 -5.78 21.26 -6.36
N VAL A 240 -5.63 20.11 -6.98
CA VAL A 240 -6.45 18.91 -6.78
C VAL A 240 -5.60 17.66 -6.98
N SER A 241 -5.90 16.61 -6.24
CA SER A 241 -5.27 15.30 -6.42
C SER A 241 -6.27 14.17 -6.14
N ILE A 242 -5.82 12.93 -6.25
CA ILE A 242 -6.65 11.75 -6.00
C ILE A 242 -6.44 11.23 -4.58
N LEU A 243 -7.53 10.86 -3.89
CA LEU A 243 -7.44 10.10 -2.65
C LEU A 243 -6.98 8.68 -2.98
N ALA A 244 -5.80 8.31 -2.52
CA ALA A 244 -5.29 6.97 -2.64
C ALA A 244 -5.64 6.15 -1.39
N GLU A 245 -6.32 5.02 -1.60
CA GLU A 245 -6.80 4.11 -0.57
C GLU A 245 -6.13 2.74 -0.75
N PRO A 246 -4.88 2.55 -0.26
CA PRO A 246 -4.16 1.28 -0.40
C PRO A 246 -4.78 0.19 0.48
N PRO A 247 -5.31 -0.89 -0.09
CA PRO A 247 -5.99 -1.91 0.68
C PRO A 247 -5.08 -3.05 1.10
N VAL A 248 -5.52 -3.76 2.13
CA VAL A 248 -4.84 -4.93 2.68
C VAL A 248 -5.81 -6.11 2.80
N THR A 249 -5.32 -7.32 2.63
CA THR A 249 -6.14 -8.52 2.87
C THR A 249 -5.31 -9.77 3.13
N LEU A 250 -5.97 -10.74 3.75
CA LEU A 250 -5.48 -12.10 3.93
C LEU A 250 -5.50 -12.83 2.58
N VAL A 251 -4.47 -13.62 2.30
CA VAL A 251 -4.47 -14.55 1.17
C VAL A 251 -4.96 -15.92 1.68
N ASP A 252 -6.26 -16.10 1.67
CA ASP A 252 -6.98 -17.15 2.39
C ASP A 252 -6.41 -18.56 2.16
N LYS A 253 -6.30 -18.98 0.91
CA LYS A 253 -5.83 -20.34 0.61
C LYS A 253 -4.38 -20.59 1.01
N VAL A 254 -3.54 -19.57 0.98
CA VAL A 254 -2.14 -19.66 1.42
C VAL A 254 -2.09 -19.74 2.94
N ALA A 255 -2.79 -18.83 3.63
CA ALA A 255 -2.83 -18.82 5.08
C ALA A 255 -3.41 -20.10 5.68
N ASP A 256 -4.44 -20.69 5.05
CA ASP A 256 -5.01 -21.98 5.45
C ASP A 256 -4.02 -23.12 5.27
N LYS A 257 -3.41 -23.20 4.09
CA LYS A 257 -2.41 -24.23 3.78
C LYS A 257 -1.21 -24.16 4.73
N ARG A 258 -0.77 -22.95 5.07
CA ARG A 258 0.37 -22.70 5.97
C ARG A 258 -0.01 -22.69 7.44
N LYS A 259 -1.30 -22.80 7.76
CA LYS A 259 -1.85 -22.71 9.14
C LYS A 259 -1.48 -21.38 9.84
N THR A 260 -1.42 -20.32 9.10
CA THR A 260 -1.05 -18.96 9.58
C THR A 260 -2.23 -18.01 9.69
N ARG A 261 -3.46 -18.45 9.38
CA ARG A 261 -4.65 -17.59 9.33
C ARG A 261 -4.83 -16.73 10.56
N THR A 262 -4.75 -17.30 11.74
CA THR A 262 -5.01 -16.57 13.00
C THR A 262 -4.03 -15.42 13.20
N VAL A 263 -2.73 -15.68 13.05
CA VAL A 263 -1.71 -14.63 13.21
C VAL A 263 -1.72 -13.63 12.05
N ALA A 264 -1.98 -14.08 10.83
CA ALA A 264 -2.08 -13.21 9.65
C ALA A 264 -3.28 -12.27 9.74
N GLN A 265 -4.43 -12.75 10.21
CA GLN A 265 -5.61 -11.93 10.47
C GLN A 265 -5.32 -10.88 11.55
N ALA A 266 -4.73 -11.31 12.68
CA ALA A 266 -4.34 -10.41 13.76
C ALA A 266 -3.32 -9.34 13.30
N TYR A 267 -2.40 -9.69 12.41
CA TYR A 267 -1.45 -8.76 11.80
C TYR A 267 -2.14 -7.65 11.02
N LEU A 268 -3.14 -7.98 10.22
CA LEU A 268 -3.93 -7.01 9.46
C LEU A 268 -4.79 -6.12 10.37
N GLU A 269 -5.44 -6.72 11.38
CA GLU A 269 -6.25 -5.99 12.35
C GLU A 269 -5.41 -5.00 13.18
N TYR A 270 -4.15 -5.34 13.45
CA TYR A 270 -3.24 -4.47 14.20
C TYR A 270 -2.86 -3.18 13.44
N LEU A 271 -3.01 -3.14 12.12
CA LEU A 271 -2.89 -1.90 11.33
C LEU A 271 -3.92 -0.83 11.74
N TYR A 272 -5.07 -1.26 12.27
CA TYR A 272 -6.15 -0.38 12.75
C TYR A 272 -6.04 -0.06 14.25
N SER A 273 -5.11 -0.68 14.97
CA SER A 273 -4.86 -0.40 16.37
C SER A 273 -4.27 1.00 16.58
N ASP A 274 -4.31 1.49 17.82
CA ASP A 274 -3.68 2.76 18.18
C ASP A 274 -2.20 2.80 17.75
N GLU A 275 -1.45 1.74 18.02
CA GLU A 275 -0.03 1.67 17.64
C GLU A 275 0.16 1.59 16.13
N GLY A 276 -0.65 0.80 15.42
CA GLY A 276 -0.59 0.73 13.96
C GLY A 276 -0.90 2.06 13.29
N GLN A 277 -1.88 2.79 13.79
CA GLN A 277 -2.25 4.12 13.29
C GLN A 277 -1.18 5.18 13.61
N ASP A 278 -0.56 5.09 14.78
CA ASP A 278 0.55 5.99 15.14
C ASP A 278 1.78 5.76 14.24
N ILE A 279 2.12 4.51 13.98
CA ILE A 279 3.20 4.14 13.06
C ILE A 279 2.89 4.64 11.64
N ALA A 280 1.65 4.49 11.15
CA ALA A 280 1.25 5.01 9.86
C ALA A 280 1.49 6.52 9.75
N GLY A 281 1.05 7.30 10.76
CA GLY A 281 1.28 8.74 10.81
C GLY A 281 2.75 9.14 10.86
N LYS A 282 3.57 8.43 11.63
CA LYS A 282 5.03 8.65 11.70
C LYS A 282 5.74 8.44 10.36
N HIS A 283 5.22 7.53 9.55
CA HIS A 283 5.73 7.24 8.21
C HIS A 283 5.01 7.99 7.09
N TYR A 284 4.34 9.10 7.45
CA TYR A 284 3.69 10.01 6.50
C TYR A 284 2.53 9.40 5.69
N TYR A 285 1.92 8.32 6.22
CA TYR A 285 0.62 7.86 5.75
C TYR A 285 -0.48 8.53 6.57
N ARG A 286 -1.57 8.90 5.92
CA ARG A 286 -2.70 9.55 6.57
C ARG A 286 -3.50 8.51 7.35
N PRO A 287 -3.52 8.58 8.70
CA PRO A 287 -4.32 7.67 9.51
C PRO A 287 -5.81 7.79 9.21
N THR A 288 -6.56 6.74 9.52
CA THR A 288 -8.03 6.72 9.37
C THR A 288 -8.75 6.81 10.72
N ASN A 289 -8.08 6.49 11.83
CA ASN A 289 -8.62 6.67 13.18
C ASN A 289 -8.64 8.17 13.54
N PRO A 290 -9.80 8.75 13.94
CA PRO A 290 -9.93 10.19 14.23
C PRO A 290 -8.90 10.75 15.21
N LYS A 291 -8.54 10.01 16.24
CA LYS A 291 -7.52 10.39 17.24
C LYS A 291 -6.16 10.66 16.55
N TYR A 292 -5.78 9.84 15.60
CA TYR A 292 -4.51 9.96 14.91
C TYR A 292 -4.58 10.88 13.71
N VAL A 293 -5.74 11.02 13.09
CA VAL A 293 -6.01 12.11 12.12
C VAL A 293 -5.74 13.46 12.77
N GLU A 294 -6.25 13.69 13.98
CA GLU A 294 -6.01 14.92 14.73
C GLU A 294 -4.53 15.07 15.13
N LYS A 295 -3.93 14.01 15.67
CA LYS A 295 -2.52 14.02 16.10
C LYS A 295 -1.57 14.44 14.98
N TYR A 296 -1.81 13.99 13.76
CA TYR A 296 -0.96 14.24 12.58
C TYR A 296 -1.49 15.34 11.66
N ALA A 297 -2.55 16.06 12.04
CA ALA A 297 -3.20 17.06 11.17
C ALA A 297 -2.26 18.14 10.65
N GLN A 298 -1.29 18.55 11.44
CA GLN A 298 -0.33 19.60 11.06
C GLN A 298 0.78 19.10 10.12
N GLN A 299 0.98 17.79 10.04
CA GLN A 299 1.98 17.18 9.17
C GLN A 299 1.56 17.19 7.70
N PHE A 300 0.26 17.05 7.44
CA PHE A 300 -0.26 16.88 6.09
C PHE A 300 -0.83 18.19 5.55
N PRO A 301 -0.45 18.58 4.31
CA PRO A 301 -1.06 19.73 3.66
C PRO A 301 -2.53 19.46 3.37
N LYS A 302 -3.33 20.52 3.34
CA LYS A 302 -4.71 20.44 2.85
C LYS A 302 -4.67 20.30 1.33
N VAL A 303 -5.25 19.22 0.82
CA VAL A 303 -5.37 18.94 -0.61
C VAL A 303 -6.84 18.73 -0.94
N ASN A 304 -7.29 19.30 -2.03
CA ASN A 304 -8.61 18.99 -2.57
C ASN A 304 -8.53 17.63 -3.28
N LEU A 305 -9.20 16.62 -2.73
CA LEU A 305 -9.11 15.23 -3.18
C LEU A 305 -10.42 14.77 -3.82
N PHE A 306 -10.32 14.09 -4.95
CA PHE A 306 -11.40 13.30 -5.53
C PHE A 306 -11.14 11.80 -5.36
N LYS A 307 -12.21 11.02 -5.40
CA LYS A 307 -12.12 9.56 -5.31
C LYS A 307 -12.15 8.91 -6.70
N ILE A 308 -11.60 7.71 -6.79
CA ILE A 308 -11.61 6.90 -8.02
C ILE A 308 -13.03 6.68 -8.55
N ASP A 309 -14.01 6.49 -7.67
CA ASP A 309 -15.40 6.25 -8.06
C ASP A 309 -16.07 7.49 -8.66
N GLU A 310 -15.70 8.69 -8.18
CA GLU A 310 -16.33 9.95 -8.59
C GLU A 310 -16.05 10.30 -10.06
N LEU A 311 -14.81 10.11 -10.51
CA LEU A 311 -14.39 10.53 -11.85
C LEU A 311 -14.18 9.36 -12.83
N PHE A 312 -13.92 8.15 -12.33
CA PHE A 312 -13.53 7.02 -13.16
C PHE A 312 -14.48 5.82 -13.05
N GLY A 313 -15.50 5.88 -12.18
CA GLY A 313 -16.44 4.79 -11.98
C GLY A 313 -15.84 3.53 -11.34
N GLY A 314 -14.77 3.72 -10.55
CA GLY A 314 -14.07 2.66 -9.83
C GLY A 314 -12.91 2.01 -10.59
N TRP A 315 -12.15 1.17 -9.87
CA TRP A 315 -10.93 0.57 -10.39
C TRP A 315 -11.14 -0.38 -11.56
N GLN A 316 -12.21 -1.16 -11.59
CA GLN A 316 -12.46 -2.10 -12.69
C GLN A 316 -12.62 -1.36 -14.02
N LYS A 317 -13.38 -0.28 -14.02
CA LYS A 317 -13.56 0.57 -15.20
C LYS A 317 -12.28 1.29 -15.57
N ALA A 318 -11.61 1.94 -14.61
CA ALA A 318 -10.37 2.67 -14.84
C ALA A 318 -9.28 1.76 -15.42
N GLN A 319 -9.11 0.55 -14.89
CA GLN A 319 -8.14 -0.42 -15.39
C GLN A 319 -8.45 -0.83 -16.83
N LYS A 320 -9.71 -1.16 -17.11
CA LYS A 320 -10.13 -1.57 -18.45
C LYS A 320 -9.90 -0.48 -19.50
N GLU A 321 -10.23 0.75 -19.19
CA GLU A 321 -10.15 1.86 -20.13
C GLU A 321 -8.73 2.40 -20.30
N HIS A 322 -7.97 2.48 -19.21
CA HIS A 322 -6.68 3.18 -19.22
C HIS A 322 -5.46 2.26 -19.23
N PHE A 323 -5.48 1.13 -18.51
CA PHE A 323 -4.27 0.37 -18.22
C PHE A 323 -4.24 -1.06 -18.75
N ALA A 324 -5.36 -1.58 -19.24
CA ALA A 324 -5.39 -2.86 -19.95
C ALA A 324 -4.54 -2.79 -21.23
N ASP A 325 -4.15 -3.95 -21.74
CA ASP A 325 -3.41 -4.01 -22.99
C ASP A 325 -4.23 -3.40 -24.13
N GLY A 326 -3.61 -2.47 -24.85
CA GLY A 326 -4.28 -1.64 -25.86
C GLY A 326 -5.14 -0.50 -25.31
N GLY A 327 -5.17 -0.31 -23.98
CA GLY A 327 -5.88 0.79 -23.33
C GLY A 327 -5.25 2.16 -23.61
N THR A 328 -5.83 3.20 -23.02
CA THR A 328 -5.46 4.59 -23.31
C THR A 328 -3.98 4.88 -23.02
N PHE A 329 -3.41 4.30 -21.95
CA PHE A 329 -1.98 4.49 -21.65
C PHE A 329 -1.09 3.95 -22.77
N ASP A 330 -1.37 2.76 -23.30
CA ASP A 330 -0.60 2.20 -24.41
C ASP A 330 -0.68 3.08 -25.66
N GLN A 331 -1.87 3.65 -25.95
CA GLN A 331 -2.06 4.58 -27.08
C GLN A 331 -1.29 5.89 -26.89
N ILE A 332 -1.23 6.42 -25.68
CA ILE A 332 -0.47 7.62 -25.34
C ILE A 332 1.03 7.39 -25.49
N TYR A 333 1.54 6.28 -24.97
CA TYR A 333 2.97 6.02 -24.85
C TYR A 333 3.58 5.40 -26.11
N SER A 334 2.83 4.63 -26.90
CA SER A 334 3.32 4.00 -28.13
C SER A 334 3.67 4.98 -29.27
N LYS A 335 3.32 6.24 -29.12
CA LYS A 335 3.59 7.30 -30.10
C LYS A 335 4.91 8.04 -29.86
N LYS A 336 5.79 7.48 -29.03
CA LYS A 336 7.15 7.99 -28.82
C LYS A 336 8.15 7.42 -29.83
#